data_79df974021caf2d5a21f6647df68a3b0
#
_entry.id   79df974021caf2d5a21f6647df68a3b0
#
_cell.length_a   1.000
_cell.length_b   1.000
_cell.length_c   1.000
_cell.angle_alpha   90.00
_cell.angle_beta   90.00
_cell.angle_gamma   90.00
#
_symmetry.space_group_name_H-M   'P 1'
#
loop_
_entity.id
_entity.type
_entity.pdbx_description
1 polymer ?
#
loop_
_entity_poly.entity_id
_entity_poly.type
_entity_poly.pdbx_seq_one_letter_code
_entity_poly.pdbx_strand_id
1 'polypeptide(L)'
;MTRIAPLLIACGLLAGCTTVPAANQPSASTIADGSDVQLGIGETAHLADGSRLSYLRLVNDSRCPLDVQCVWAGDAEIALRWQPASGRAQELALHTASLRGSDVARIGERSVTLVALERGIAPRASLRIDKAD
;
A
#
# COMPACT_ATOMS: atom_id res chain seq x y z
N MET A 1 10.04 66.03 51.92
CA MET A 1 11.04 65.14 51.32
C MET A 1 10.44 63.70 51.31
N THR A 2 9.71 63.36 50.32
CA THR A 2 8.96 62.11 50.20
C THR A 2 9.57 61.29 49.08
N ARG A 3 10.17 60.17 49.49
CA ARG A 3 10.79 59.21 48.56
C ARG A 3 9.75 58.16 48.14
N ILE A 4 9.38 58.17 46.90
CA ILE A 4 8.49 57.19 46.27
C ILE A 4 9.35 56.05 45.67
N ALA A 5 9.20 54.85 46.17
CA ALA A 5 9.84 53.66 45.61
C ALA A 5 8.98 53.05 44.47
N PRO A 6 9.55 52.70 43.35
CA PRO A 6 8.79 52.00 42.30
C PRO A 6 8.69 50.51 42.59
N LEU A 7 7.46 50.03 42.55
CA LEU A 7 7.08 48.61 42.64
C LEU A 7 7.33 47.94 41.28
N LEU A 8 8.32 47.03 41.19
CA LEU A 8 8.57 46.21 40.03
C LEU A 8 7.63 45.01 40.01
N ILE A 9 6.67 45.03 39.11
CA ILE A 9 5.80 43.86 38.84
C ILE A 9 6.54 42.97 37.84
N ALA A 10 7.02 41.81 38.30
CA ALA A 10 7.58 40.75 37.48
C ALA A 10 6.43 39.93 36.85
N CYS A 11 6.19 40.14 35.57
CA CYS A 11 5.24 39.35 34.80
C CYS A 11 5.92 38.07 34.35
N GLY A 12 5.67 36.96 35.05
CA GLY A 12 6.15 35.63 34.68
C GLY A 12 5.39 35.07 33.46
N LEU A 13 6.04 34.99 32.31
CA LEU A 13 5.55 34.30 31.15
C LEU A 13 5.72 32.78 31.32
N LEU A 14 4.64 32.08 31.67
CA LEU A 14 4.56 30.63 31.64
C LEU A 14 4.37 30.20 30.18
N ALA A 15 5.47 29.86 29.51
CA ALA A 15 5.43 29.19 28.22
C ALA A 15 4.96 27.75 28.44
N GLY A 16 3.65 27.51 28.31
CA GLY A 16 3.08 26.17 28.23
C GLY A 16 3.44 25.50 26.92
N CYS A 17 4.42 24.58 26.91
CA CYS A 17 4.62 23.67 25.81
C CYS A 17 3.44 22.69 25.78
N THR A 18 2.47 22.94 24.90
CA THR A 18 1.48 21.93 24.56
C THR A 18 2.14 20.89 23.67
N THR A 19 2.52 19.75 24.23
CA THR A 19 2.89 18.56 23.48
C THR A 19 1.64 18.05 22.77
N VAL A 20 1.54 18.32 21.46
CA VAL A 20 0.55 17.69 20.61
C VAL A 20 0.90 16.19 20.57
N PRO A 21 0.00 15.28 20.96
CA PRO A 21 0.27 13.85 20.80
C PRO A 21 0.45 13.59 19.31
N ALA A 22 1.57 13.00 18.93
CA ALA A 22 1.80 12.55 17.58
C ALA A 22 0.65 11.63 17.18
N ALA A 23 -0.14 12.06 16.20
CA ALA A 23 -1.19 11.23 15.62
C ALA A 23 -0.54 9.90 15.25
N ASN A 24 -1.14 8.80 15.70
CA ASN A 24 -0.76 7.43 15.36
C ASN A 24 -0.66 7.33 13.84
N GLN A 25 0.53 7.53 13.30
CA GLN A 25 0.81 7.15 11.92
C GLN A 25 0.71 5.63 11.89
N PRO A 26 -0.13 5.05 11.03
CA PRO A 26 -0.12 3.61 10.86
C PRO A 26 1.32 3.24 10.51
N SER A 27 1.95 2.48 11.39
CA SER A 27 3.27 1.92 11.14
C SER A 27 3.17 1.16 9.83
N ALA A 28 3.86 1.64 8.80
CA ALA A 28 3.89 0.96 7.52
C ALA A 28 4.53 -0.41 7.77
N SER A 29 3.68 -1.43 7.93
CA SER A 29 4.13 -2.80 8.17
C SER A 29 4.96 -3.23 6.97
N THR A 30 6.23 -3.49 7.20
CA THR A 30 7.13 -4.02 6.18
C THR A 30 6.77 -5.46 5.90
N ILE A 31 6.49 -5.78 4.65
CA ILE A 31 6.11 -7.13 4.21
C ILE A 31 7.38 -7.96 4.03
N ALA A 32 7.46 -9.08 4.76
CA ALA A 32 8.53 -10.04 4.65
C ALA A 32 8.32 -10.98 3.46
N ASP A 33 9.42 -11.62 2.99
CA ASP A 33 9.33 -12.66 1.98
C ASP A 33 8.54 -13.88 2.51
N GLY A 34 7.76 -14.52 1.66
CA GLY A 34 6.84 -15.60 2.02
C GLY A 34 5.53 -15.13 2.64
N SER A 35 5.24 -13.84 2.63
CA SER A 35 4.02 -13.28 3.22
C SER A 35 2.96 -12.93 2.18
N ASP A 36 1.70 -13.04 2.62
CA ASP A 36 0.54 -12.57 1.87
C ASP A 36 0.19 -11.14 2.32
N VAL A 37 -0.19 -10.30 1.36
CA VAL A 37 -0.67 -8.94 1.61
C VAL A 37 -1.94 -8.67 0.82
N GLN A 38 -2.90 -7.99 1.42
CA GLN A 38 -4.08 -7.51 0.72
C GLN A 38 -3.95 -6.01 0.45
N LEU A 39 -4.14 -5.63 -0.81
CA LEU A 39 -4.13 -4.24 -1.25
C LEU A 39 -5.45 -3.86 -1.89
N GLY A 40 -6.01 -2.73 -1.49
CA GLY A 40 -7.05 -2.02 -2.22
C GLY A 40 -6.44 -1.13 -3.31
N ILE A 41 -7.27 -0.68 -4.24
CA ILE A 41 -6.84 0.26 -5.29
C ILE A 41 -6.30 1.55 -4.64
N GLY A 42 -5.10 1.95 -5.02
CA GLY A 42 -4.37 3.09 -4.45
C GLY A 42 -3.54 2.78 -3.20
N GLU A 43 -3.68 1.59 -2.61
CA GLU A 43 -2.87 1.19 -1.45
C GLU A 43 -1.46 0.74 -1.86
N THR A 44 -0.52 0.89 -0.95
CA THR A 44 0.91 0.58 -1.16
C THR A 44 1.44 -0.27 0.00
N ALA A 45 2.10 -1.36 -0.34
CA ALA A 45 2.87 -2.18 0.58
C ALA A 45 4.36 -1.80 0.52
N HIS A 46 5.01 -1.80 1.67
CA HIS A 46 6.46 -1.62 1.81
C HIS A 46 7.12 -2.99 1.98
N LEU A 47 8.09 -3.31 1.14
CA LEU A 47 8.80 -4.58 1.17
C LEU A 47 10.07 -4.48 2.00
N ALA A 48 10.60 -5.64 2.43
CA ALA A 48 11.75 -5.73 3.32
C ALA A 48 13.05 -5.14 2.73
N ASP A 49 13.16 -5.03 1.40
CA ASP A 49 14.30 -4.42 0.70
C ASP A 49 14.17 -2.89 0.51
N GLY A 50 13.15 -2.28 1.10
CA GLY A 50 12.85 -0.85 0.95
C GLY A 50 12.11 -0.49 -0.35
N SER A 51 11.79 -1.47 -1.19
CA SER A 51 10.94 -1.25 -2.36
C SER A 51 9.47 -1.12 -1.96
N ARG A 52 8.65 -0.64 -2.89
CA ARG A 52 7.21 -0.43 -2.69
C ARG A 52 6.42 -1.06 -3.81
N LEU A 53 5.30 -1.68 -3.45
CA LEU A 53 4.34 -2.26 -4.39
C LEU A 53 2.98 -1.60 -4.19
N SER A 54 2.47 -0.95 -5.22
CA SER A 54 1.18 -0.24 -5.20
C SER A 54 0.18 -0.91 -6.13
N TYR A 55 -1.06 -1.08 -5.68
CA TYR A 55 -2.16 -1.50 -6.54
C TYR A 55 -2.77 -0.27 -7.21
N LEU A 56 -2.57 -0.12 -8.52
CA LEU A 56 -2.97 1.09 -9.25
C LEU A 56 -4.44 1.07 -9.64
N ARG A 57 -4.90 -0.02 -10.28
CA ARG A 57 -6.24 -0.11 -10.84
C ARG A 57 -6.61 -1.53 -11.27
N LEU A 58 -7.89 -1.79 -11.30
CA LEU A 58 -8.47 -2.88 -12.08
C LEU A 58 -8.48 -2.45 -13.55
N VAL A 59 -7.82 -3.22 -14.42
CA VAL A 59 -7.75 -2.92 -15.86
C VAL A 59 -8.99 -3.46 -16.57
N ASN A 60 -9.33 -4.72 -16.27
CA ASN A 60 -10.48 -5.42 -16.82
C ASN A 60 -10.95 -6.50 -15.86
N ASP A 61 -12.26 -6.77 -15.84
CA ASP A 61 -12.85 -7.92 -15.15
C ASP A 61 -13.95 -8.53 -16.01
N SER A 62 -13.62 -9.61 -16.67
CA SER A 62 -14.54 -10.42 -17.50
C SER A 62 -14.84 -11.78 -16.88
N ARG A 63 -14.55 -11.94 -15.58
CA ARG A 63 -14.83 -13.21 -14.87
C ARG A 63 -16.32 -13.49 -14.86
N CYS A 64 -16.66 -14.77 -15.01
CA CYS A 64 -18.07 -15.20 -14.98
C CYS A 64 -18.72 -14.77 -13.65
N PRO A 65 -19.87 -14.07 -13.68
CA PRO A 65 -20.64 -13.75 -12.46
C PRO A 65 -21.01 -15.03 -11.70
N LEU A 66 -21.14 -14.91 -10.36
CA LEU A 66 -21.34 -16.09 -9.49
C LEU A 66 -22.72 -16.76 -9.65
N ASP A 67 -23.71 -16.00 -10.15
CA ASP A 67 -25.11 -16.41 -10.29
C ASP A 67 -25.49 -16.81 -11.71
N VAL A 68 -24.51 -16.89 -12.63
CA VAL A 68 -24.70 -17.33 -14.02
C VAL A 68 -23.70 -18.39 -14.40
N GLN A 69 -24.09 -19.21 -15.36
CA GLN A 69 -23.24 -20.24 -15.94
C GLN A 69 -22.67 -19.73 -17.26
N CYS A 70 -21.35 -19.55 -17.33
CA CYS A 70 -20.66 -19.07 -18.51
C CYS A 70 -19.97 -20.22 -19.24
N VAL A 71 -19.81 -20.08 -20.55
CA VAL A 71 -19.00 -21.00 -21.37
C VAL A 71 -17.50 -20.83 -21.05
N TRP A 72 -17.09 -19.63 -20.64
CA TRP A 72 -15.71 -19.28 -20.29
C TRP A 72 -15.64 -18.76 -18.87
N ALA A 73 -14.60 -19.14 -18.15
CA ALA A 73 -14.37 -18.66 -16.78
C ALA A 73 -14.12 -17.14 -16.73
N GLY A 74 -13.64 -16.58 -17.85
CA GLY A 74 -13.23 -15.18 -17.92
C GLY A 74 -11.90 -14.93 -17.24
N ASP A 75 -11.52 -13.64 -17.17
CA ASP A 75 -10.27 -13.18 -16.57
C ASP A 75 -10.47 -11.82 -15.94
N ALA A 76 -9.66 -11.51 -14.95
CA ALA A 76 -9.48 -10.15 -14.47
C ALA A 76 -8.00 -9.79 -14.51
N GLU A 77 -7.73 -8.58 -14.96
CA GLU A 77 -6.40 -8.00 -15.06
C GLU A 77 -6.28 -6.81 -14.11
N ILE A 78 -5.22 -6.81 -13.31
CA ILE A 78 -4.86 -5.69 -12.43
C ILE A 78 -3.53 -5.08 -12.83
N ALA A 79 -3.39 -3.79 -12.64
CA ALA A 79 -2.13 -3.08 -12.78
C ALA A 79 -1.53 -2.76 -11.43
N LEU A 80 -0.28 -3.14 -11.25
CA LEU A 80 0.55 -2.83 -10.09
C LEU A 80 1.70 -1.92 -10.51
N ARG A 81 2.22 -1.14 -9.57
CA ARG A 81 3.48 -0.40 -9.73
C ARG A 81 4.48 -0.89 -8.69
N TRP A 82 5.59 -1.39 -9.14
CA TRP A 82 6.74 -1.65 -8.31
C TRP A 82 7.75 -0.52 -8.42
N GLN A 83 8.12 0.05 -7.28
CA GLN A 83 9.16 1.07 -7.13
C GLN A 83 10.30 0.45 -6.34
N PRO A 84 11.45 0.13 -6.96
CA PRO A 84 12.63 -0.34 -6.21
C PRO A 84 13.13 0.75 -5.25
N ALA A 85 13.91 0.36 -4.25
CA ALA A 85 14.55 1.28 -3.31
C ALA A 85 15.46 2.31 -4.04
N SER A 86 16.06 1.88 -5.14
CA SER A 86 16.79 2.73 -6.07
C SER A 86 16.52 2.32 -7.51
N GLY A 87 16.32 3.30 -8.38
CA GLY A 87 16.03 3.04 -9.79
C GLY A 87 14.63 3.45 -10.23
N ARG A 88 14.25 3.02 -11.43
CA ARG A 88 13.01 3.44 -12.10
C ARG A 88 11.86 2.52 -11.70
N ALA A 89 10.69 3.11 -11.46
CA ALA A 89 9.45 2.36 -11.26
C ALA A 89 9.05 1.56 -12.51
N GLN A 90 8.43 0.41 -12.29
CA GLN A 90 7.89 -0.47 -13.33
C GLN A 90 6.40 -0.69 -13.08
N GLU A 91 5.60 -0.68 -14.13
CA GLU A 91 4.21 -1.12 -14.09
C GLU A 91 4.14 -2.58 -14.50
N LEU A 92 3.33 -3.35 -13.78
CA LEU A 92 3.18 -4.79 -13.93
C LEU A 92 1.70 -5.10 -14.14
N ALA A 93 1.40 -6.06 -14.99
CA ALA A 93 0.06 -6.62 -15.13
C ALA A 93 0.02 -8.03 -14.54
N LEU A 94 -1.00 -8.32 -13.73
CA LEU A 94 -1.27 -9.66 -13.24
C LEU A 94 -2.70 -10.07 -13.61
N HIS A 95 -2.87 -11.35 -13.95
CA HIS A 95 -4.11 -11.92 -14.41
C HIS A 95 -4.62 -13.01 -13.47
N THR A 96 -5.93 -13.17 -13.37
CA THR A 96 -6.55 -14.27 -12.60
C THR A 96 -6.61 -15.57 -13.37
N ALA A 97 -6.43 -15.52 -14.71
CA ALA A 97 -6.46 -16.68 -15.60
C ALA A 97 -5.18 -16.76 -16.43
N SER A 98 -4.39 -17.79 -16.23
CA SER A 98 -3.08 -18.01 -16.89
C SER A 98 -3.12 -18.08 -18.42
N LEU A 99 -4.29 -18.35 -19.02
CA LEU A 99 -4.47 -18.34 -20.47
C LEU A 99 -4.48 -16.93 -21.09
N ARG A 100 -4.67 -15.88 -20.30
CA ARG A 100 -4.73 -14.48 -20.74
C ARG A 100 -3.47 -13.70 -20.41
N GLY A 101 -2.74 -14.14 -19.41
CA GLY A 101 -1.52 -13.51 -18.93
C GLY A 101 -0.97 -14.26 -17.73
N SER A 102 0.03 -13.69 -17.06
CA SER A 102 0.62 -14.31 -15.88
C SER A 102 -0.05 -13.81 -14.61
N ASP A 103 -0.25 -14.70 -13.65
CA ASP A 103 -0.60 -14.39 -12.27
C ASP A 103 0.64 -14.04 -11.44
N VAL A 104 1.84 -14.18 -12.03
CA VAL A 104 3.13 -13.91 -11.37
C VAL A 104 3.93 -12.90 -12.17
N ALA A 105 4.55 -11.93 -11.46
CA ALA A 105 5.53 -11.02 -12.03
C ALA A 105 6.80 -10.99 -11.19
N ARG A 106 7.94 -10.76 -11.84
CA ARG A 106 9.22 -10.58 -11.18
C ARG A 106 9.45 -9.12 -10.78
N ILE A 107 9.92 -8.90 -9.54
CA ILE A 107 10.19 -7.59 -8.95
C ILE A 107 11.55 -7.60 -8.26
N GLY A 108 12.62 -7.32 -9.03
CA GLY A 108 14.00 -7.47 -8.55
C GLY A 108 14.34 -8.92 -8.26
N GLU A 109 14.75 -9.21 -7.02
CA GLU A 109 15.05 -10.56 -6.53
C GLU A 109 13.84 -11.28 -5.91
N ARG A 110 12.64 -10.78 -6.17
CA ARG A 110 11.37 -11.31 -5.66
C ARG A 110 10.40 -11.58 -6.80
N SER A 111 9.37 -12.32 -6.47
CA SER A 111 8.17 -12.48 -7.29
C SER A 111 6.95 -12.01 -6.51
N VAL A 112 6.00 -11.45 -7.24
CA VAL A 112 4.66 -11.14 -6.75
C VAL A 112 3.66 -12.01 -7.49
N THR A 113 2.83 -12.73 -6.74
CA THR A 113 1.79 -13.61 -7.28
C THR A 113 0.42 -13.09 -6.89
N LEU A 114 -0.49 -13.01 -7.84
CA LEU A 114 -1.90 -12.73 -7.58
C LEU A 114 -2.60 -14.00 -7.10
N VAL A 115 -2.79 -14.13 -5.78
CA VAL A 115 -3.41 -15.31 -5.16
C VAL A 115 -4.93 -15.27 -5.30
N ALA A 116 -5.53 -14.10 -5.09
CA ALA A 116 -6.96 -13.89 -5.21
C ALA A 116 -7.28 -12.43 -5.54
N LEU A 117 -8.41 -12.23 -6.19
CA LEU A 117 -8.98 -10.91 -6.46
C LEU A 117 -10.45 -10.92 -6.10
N GLU A 118 -10.86 -10.04 -5.20
CA GLU A 118 -12.27 -9.84 -4.86
C GLU A 118 -13.10 -9.48 -6.09
N ARG A 119 -14.40 -9.50 -5.96
CA ARG A 119 -15.32 -9.03 -7.00
C ARG A 119 -15.89 -7.67 -6.61
N GLY A 120 -16.32 -6.92 -7.61
CA GLY A 120 -16.92 -5.60 -7.42
C GLY A 120 -16.15 -4.49 -8.11
N ILE A 121 -16.58 -3.26 -7.87
CA ILE A 121 -16.04 -2.05 -8.54
C ILE A 121 -14.69 -1.60 -7.97
N ALA A 122 -14.35 -2.00 -6.75
CA ALA A 122 -13.08 -1.68 -6.09
C ALA A 122 -12.52 -2.92 -5.39
N PRO A 123 -12.17 -3.99 -6.15
CA PRO A 123 -11.77 -5.27 -5.58
C PRO A 123 -10.41 -5.16 -4.89
N ARG A 124 -10.28 -5.78 -3.73
CA ARG A 124 -8.98 -5.97 -3.09
C ARG A 124 -8.24 -7.13 -3.74
N ALA A 125 -6.95 -6.97 -3.93
CA ALA A 125 -6.05 -8.00 -4.43
C ALA A 125 -5.30 -8.66 -3.27
N SER A 126 -5.33 -9.98 -3.19
CA SER A 126 -4.46 -10.77 -2.31
C SER A 126 -3.22 -11.15 -3.09
N LEU A 127 -2.08 -10.65 -2.65
CA LEU A 127 -0.79 -10.83 -3.30
C LEU A 127 0.14 -11.60 -2.37
N ARG A 128 0.89 -12.54 -2.92
CA ARG A 128 1.97 -13.25 -2.22
C ARG A 128 3.31 -12.72 -2.72
N ILE A 129 4.19 -12.41 -1.78
CA ILE A 129 5.54 -11.95 -2.07
C ILE A 129 6.52 -13.03 -1.67
N ASP A 130 7.20 -13.60 -2.64
CA ASP A 130 8.21 -14.64 -2.41
C ASP A 130 9.58 -14.18 -2.91
N LYS A 131 10.64 -14.76 -2.36
CA LYS A 131 11.98 -14.62 -2.93
C LYS A 131 11.99 -15.35 -4.27
N ALA A 132 12.52 -14.72 -5.32
CA ALA A 132 12.67 -15.37 -6.62
C ALA A 132 13.86 -16.33 -6.57
N ASP A 133 13.66 -17.54 -7.09
CA ASP A 133 14.72 -18.53 -7.28
C ASP A 133 15.64 -18.15 -8.46
#